data_69cda11c335ae277bd8891f570e1667c
#
_entry.id   69cda11c335ae277bd8891f570e1667c
#
_cell.length_a   1.000
_cell.length_b   1.000
_cell.length_c   1.000
_cell.angle_alpha   90.00
_cell.angle_beta   90.00
_cell.angle_gamma   90.00
#
_symmetry.space_group_name_H-M   'P 1'
#
loop_
_entity.id
_entity.type
_entity.pdbx_description
1 polymer ?
#
loop_
_entity_poly.entity_id
_entity_poly.type
_entity_poly.pdbx_seq_one_letter_code
_entity_poly.pdbx_strand_id
1 'polypeptide(L)'
;RCTMEGFDEFKNILVGVDESEGAQKAFQYAVKQASKTGAALLIASILEIEELNVYEALDPEYLSQKQSQLLLNLKKYKQYAENSGVKNIQLYSGEGDPAEEITKTILPATSADILIIGSRSMHGIKGYFGSHATYMVKNSPISITVIK
;
A
#
# COMPACT_ATOMS: atom_id res chain seq x y z
N ARG A 1 26.25 27.87 -4.61
CA ARG A 1 26.20 27.17 -3.33
C ARG A 1 24.82 26.60 -3.08
N CYS A 2 24.76 25.30 -2.89
CA CYS A 2 23.50 24.63 -2.57
C CYS A 2 23.14 24.82 -1.09
N THR A 3 21.96 25.36 -0.81
CA THR A 3 21.44 25.42 0.54
C THR A 3 20.49 24.25 0.76
N MET A 4 20.50 23.65 1.93
CA MET A 4 19.64 22.53 2.31
C MET A 4 18.29 22.99 2.86
N GLU A 5 17.91 24.22 2.54
CA GLU A 5 16.63 24.77 2.95
C GLU A 5 15.53 24.32 2.01
N GLY A 6 14.35 24.05 2.53
CA GLY A 6 13.14 23.77 1.76
C GLY A 6 12.78 22.32 1.55
N PHE A 7 13.56 21.36 2.05
CA PHE A 7 13.14 19.95 2.05
C PHE A 7 12.42 19.64 3.35
N ASP A 8 11.10 19.48 3.26
CA ASP A 8 10.29 19.10 4.41
C ASP A 8 10.18 17.58 4.51
N GLU A 9 9.99 17.08 5.73
CA GLU A 9 9.70 15.67 5.94
C GLU A 9 8.35 15.30 5.30
N PHE A 10 8.24 14.04 4.90
CA PHE A 10 6.99 13.53 4.34
C PHE A 10 5.89 13.54 5.41
N LYS A 11 4.73 14.05 5.05
CA LYS A 11 3.60 14.24 5.97
C LYS A 11 2.48 13.23 5.77
N ASN A 12 2.42 12.59 4.61
CA ASN A 12 1.35 11.65 4.27
C ASN A 12 1.97 10.43 3.58
N ILE A 13 2.03 9.33 4.33
CA ILE A 13 2.65 8.09 3.88
C ILE A 13 1.57 7.14 3.38
N LEU A 14 1.65 6.73 2.12
CA LEU A 14 0.79 5.68 1.59
C LEU A 14 1.55 4.36 1.56
N VAL A 15 0.96 3.30 2.09
CA VAL A 15 1.52 1.96 2.03
C VAL A 15 0.51 1.00 1.42
N GLY A 16 0.97 0.21 0.45
CA GLY A 16 0.18 -0.87 -0.12
C GLY A 16 0.37 -2.14 0.71
N VAL A 17 -0.73 -2.79 1.05
CA VAL A 17 -0.71 -4.02 1.85
C VAL A 17 -1.39 -5.16 1.12
N ASP A 18 -0.82 -6.34 1.26
CA ASP A 18 -1.42 -7.62 0.93
C ASP A 18 -0.93 -8.63 1.97
N GLU A 19 -1.19 -9.90 1.77
CA GLU A 19 -0.77 -10.92 2.72
C GLU A 19 0.67 -11.39 2.52
N SER A 20 1.42 -10.80 1.58
CA SER A 20 2.81 -11.17 1.33
C SER A 20 3.74 -10.71 2.45
N GLU A 21 4.83 -11.44 2.62
CA GLU A 21 5.85 -11.08 3.61
C GLU A 21 6.48 -9.72 3.30
N GLY A 22 6.70 -9.42 2.02
CA GLY A 22 7.26 -8.13 1.60
C GLY A 22 6.35 -6.96 1.96
N ALA A 23 5.04 -7.11 1.73
CA ALA A 23 4.08 -6.08 2.10
C ALA A 23 3.97 -5.91 3.62
N GLN A 24 4.09 -6.99 4.39
CA GLN A 24 4.10 -6.91 5.85
C GLN A 24 5.29 -6.11 6.36
N LYS A 25 6.47 -6.34 5.80
CA LYS A 25 7.68 -5.57 6.15
C LYS A 25 7.51 -4.09 5.79
N ALA A 26 6.97 -3.81 4.60
CA ALA A 26 6.70 -2.45 4.15
C ALA A 26 5.72 -1.74 5.08
N PHE A 27 4.66 -2.44 5.48
CA PHE A 27 3.67 -1.91 6.41
C PHE A 27 4.29 -1.58 7.77
N GLN A 28 5.06 -2.50 8.33
CA GLN A 28 5.73 -2.27 9.62
C GLN A 28 6.67 -1.06 9.55
N TYR A 29 7.41 -0.92 8.46
CA TYR A 29 8.28 0.22 8.25
C TYR A 29 7.49 1.53 8.18
N ALA A 30 6.40 1.53 7.41
CA ALA A 30 5.53 2.71 7.26
C ALA A 30 4.92 3.14 8.60
N VAL A 31 4.46 2.18 9.39
CA VAL A 31 3.91 2.44 10.73
C VAL A 31 4.97 3.07 11.62
N LYS A 32 6.18 2.53 11.59
CA LYS A 32 7.28 3.05 12.40
C LYS A 32 7.63 4.49 12.00
N GLN A 33 7.70 4.77 10.71
CA GLN A 33 7.97 6.12 10.22
C GLN A 33 6.85 7.09 10.59
N ALA A 34 5.59 6.71 10.38
CA ALA A 34 4.46 7.56 10.73
C ALA A 34 4.38 7.84 12.23
N SER A 35 4.59 6.82 13.05
CA SER A 35 4.61 6.98 14.51
C SER A 35 5.73 7.92 14.98
N LYS A 36 6.89 7.80 14.37
CA LYS A 36 8.07 8.57 14.74
C LYS A 36 7.99 10.04 14.32
N THR A 37 7.46 10.30 13.13
CA THR A 37 7.43 11.65 12.54
C THR A 37 6.12 12.39 12.75
N GLY A 38 5.06 11.69 13.18
CA GLY A 38 3.72 12.27 13.26
C GLY A 38 3.00 12.33 11.92
N ALA A 39 3.53 11.69 10.87
CA ALA A 39 2.90 11.67 9.56
C ALA A 39 1.58 10.89 9.59
N ALA A 40 0.66 11.27 8.70
CA ALA A 40 -0.55 10.49 8.45
C ALA A 40 -0.18 9.20 7.71
N LEU A 41 -0.86 8.12 8.05
CA LEU A 41 -0.67 6.82 7.40
C LEU A 41 -1.92 6.45 6.61
N LEU A 42 -1.73 6.27 5.30
CA LEU A 42 -2.77 5.86 4.37
C LEU A 42 -2.48 4.41 3.99
N ILE A 43 -3.42 3.53 4.27
CA ILE A 43 -3.25 2.08 4.07
C ILE A 43 -4.16 1.65 2.93
N ALA A 44 -3.57 1.13 1.86
CA ALA A 44 -4.31 0.70 0.67
C ALA A 44 -4.21 -0.80 0.47
N SER A 45 -5.33 -1.44 0.18
CA SER A 45 -5.39 -2.86 -0.16
C SER A 45 -6.29 -3.03 -1.38
N ILE A 46 -5.79 -3.73 -2.38
CA ILE A 46 -6.48 -3.91 -3.66
C ILE A 46 -6.83 -5.37 -3.85
N LEU A 47 -8.09 -5.64 -4.15
CA LEU A 47 -8.54 -6.98 -4.49
C LEU A 47 -8.11 -7.29 -5.93
N GLU A 48 -7.19 -8.25 -6.07
CA GLU A 48 -6.70 -8.67 -7.38
C GLU A 48 -7.72 -9.56 -8.08
N ILE A 49 -8.41 -9.01 -9.08
CA ILE A 49 -9.41 -9.76 -9.84
C ILE A 49 -8.75 -10.81 -10.72
N GLU A 50 -7.52 -10.55 -11.20
CA GLU A 50 -6.79 -11.49 -12.07
C GLU A 50 -6.43 -12.81 -11.40
N GLU A 51 -6.36 -12.83 -10.07
CA GLU A 51 -6.11 -14.07 -9.32
C GLU A 51 -7.36 -14.94 -9.18
N LEU A 52 -8.53 -14.41 -9.56
CA LEU A 52 -9.78 -15.15 -9.51
C LEU A 52 -9.97 -15.90 -10.83
N ASN A 53 -10.47 -17.14 -10.74
CA ASN A 53 -10.89 -17.84 -11.95
C ASN A 53 -12.21 -17.26 -12.49
N VAL A 54 -12.60 -17.66 -13.69
CA VAL A 54 -13.80 -17.10 -14.35
C VAL A 54 -15.06 -17.31 -13.51
N TYR A 55 -15.19 -18.46 -12.87
CA TYR A 55 -16.37 -18.76 -12.05
C TYR A 55 -16.42 -17.91 -10.79
N GLU A 56 -15.26 -17.72 -10.13
CA GLU A 56 -15.15 -16.87 -8.95
C GLU A 56 -15.44 -15.41 -9.28
N ALA A 57 -14.94 -14.93 -10.41
CA ALA A 57 -15.16 -13.55 -10.83
C ALA A 57 -16.62 -13.26 -11.20
N LEU A 58 -17.38 -14.29 -11.61
CA LEU A 58 -18.79 -14.16 -11.97
C LEU A 58 -19.74 -14.44 -10.80
N ASP A 59 -19.24 -14.89 -9.66
CA ASP A 59 -20.05 -15.19 -8.48
C ASP A 59 -20.10 -13.98 -7.55
N PRO A 60 -21.25 -13.26 -7.48
CA PRO A 60 -21.35 -12.07 -6.63
C PRO A 60 -21.14 -12.37 -5.13
N GLU A 61 -21.57 -13.55 -4.69
CA GLU A 61 -21.37 -13.95 -3.28
C GLU A 61 -19.91 -14.14 -2.94
N TYR A 62 -19.15 -14.79 -3.82
CA TYR A 62 -17.73 -15.01 -3.65
C TYR A 62 -16.98 -13.67 -3.62
N LEU A 63 -17.28 -12.77 -4.56
CA LEU A 63 -16.67 -11.43 -4.61
C LEU A 63 -16.98 -10.64 -3.34
N SER A 64 -18.24 -10.69 -2.89
CA SER A 64 -18.66 -10.00 -1.66
C SER A 64 -17.90 -10.50 -0.43
N GLN A 65 -17.68 -11.82 -0.34
CA GLN A 65 -16.88 -12.41 0.74
C GLN A 65 -15.43 -11.94 0.70
N LYS A 66 -14.84 -11.89 -0.50
CA LYS A 66 -13.45 -11.42 -0.67
C LYS A 66 -13.31 -9.95 -0.30
N GLN A 67 -14.26 -9.11 -0.70
CA GLN A 67 -14.29 -7.70 -0.34
C GLN A 67 -14.42 -7.51 1.16
N SER A 68 -15.31 -8.27 1.79
CA SER A 68 -15.49 -8.22 3.25
C SER A 68 -14.23 -8.63 3.99
N GLN A 69 -13.54 -9.67 3.51
CA GLN A 69 -12.29 -10.13 4.11
C GLN A 69 -11.20 -9.06 3.99
N LEU A 70 -11.11 -8.41 2.84
CA LEU A 70 -10.16 -7.33 2.61
C LEU A 70 -10.40 -6.16 3.57
N LEU A 71 -11.64 -5.77 3.77
CA LEU A 71 -12.00 -4.70 4.70
C LEU A 71 -11.70 -5.07 6.14
N LEU A 72 -11.93 -6.33 6.53
CA LEU A 72 -11.56 -6.81 7.86
C LEU A 72 -10.05 -6.75 8.07
N ASN A 73 -9.28 -7.14 7.06
CA ASN A 73 -7.82 -7.07 7.14
C ASN A 73 -7.34 -5.62 7.25
N LEU A 74 -7.94 -4.70 6.51
CA LEU A 74 -7.62 -3.27 6.62
C LEU A 74 -7.87 -2.76 8.03
N LYS A 75 -8.96 -3.16 8.68
CA LYS A 75 -9.24 -2.78 10.06
C LYS A 75 -8.19 -3.31 11.02
N LYS A 76 -7.69 -4.52 10.80
CA LYS A 76 -6.61 -5.09 11.61
C LYS A 76 -5.31 -4.30 11.45
N TYR A 77 -4.98 -3.91 10.22
CA TYR A 77 -3.82 -3.05 9.97
C TYR A 77 -3.97 -1.70 10.67
N LYS A 78 -5.15 -1.11 10.59
CA LYS A 78 -5.44 0.15 11.28
C LYS A 78 -5.25 0.01 12.79
N GLN A 79 -5.76 -1.06 13.37
CA GLN A 79 -5.63 -1.32 14.80
C GLN A 79 -4.16 -1.45 15.21
N TYR A 80 -3.37 -2.18 14.43
CA TYR A 80 -1.94 -2.29 14.67
C TYR A 80 -1.26 -0.92 14.65
N ALA A 81 -1.59 -0.10 13.67
CA ALA A 81 -1.01 1.24 13.53
C ALA A 81 -1.41 2.15 14.70
N GLU A 82 -2.67 2.12 15.12
CA GLU A 82 -3.14 2.87 16.27
C GLU A 82 -2.39 2.47 17.55
N ASN A 83 -2.24 1.16 17.76
CA ASN A 83 -1.51 0.63 18.92
C ASN A 83 -0.03 1.00 18.89
N SER A 84 0.51 1.30 17.72
CA SER A 84 1.91 1.70 17.54
C SER A 84 2.11 3.22 17.65
N GLY A 85 1.04 3.98 17.89
CA GLY A 85 1.12 5.42 18.11
C GLY A 85 0.84 6.29 16.91
N VAL A 86 0.36 5.73 15.80
CA VAL A 86 -0.05 6.53 14.62
C VAL A 86 -1.42 7.12 14.91
N LYS A 87 -1.53 8.44 14.79
CA LYS A 87 -2.76 9.17 15.18
C LYS A 87 -3.73 9.41 14.04
N ASN A 88 -3.23 9.62 12.82
CA ASN A 88 -4.07 9.88 11.66
C ASN A 88 -3.91 8.74 10.67
N ILE A 89 -4.96 7.91 10.53
CA ILE A 89 -4.94 6.73 9.69
C ILE A 89 -6.14 6.76 8.77
N GLN A 90 -5.90 6.57 7.47
CA GLN A 90 -6.95 6.48 6.46
C GLN A 90 -6.82 5.15 5.72
N LEU A 91 -7.96 4.54 5.41
CA LEU A 91 -8.01 3.26 4.74
C LEU A 91 -8.56 3.42 3.33
N TYR A 92 -7.93 2.76 2.38
CA TYR A 92 -8.32 2.76 0.98
C TYR A 92 -8.40 1.33 0.46
N SER A 93 -9.41 1.06 -0.35
CA SER A 93 -9.57 -0.22 -0.99
C SER A 93 -9.93 -0.02 -2.46
N GLY A 94 -9.69 -1.04 -3.27
CA GLY A 94 -10.03 -1.02 -4.68
C GLY A 94 -9.99 -2.42 -5.25
N GLU A 95 -10.25 -2.53 -6.53
CA GLU A 95 -10.25 -3.78 -7.27
C GLU A 95 -9.47 -3.61 -8.57
N GLY A 96 -8.81 -4.65 -9.00
CA GLY A 96 -8.07 -4.68 -10.24
C GLY A 96 -6.61 -5.02 -10.07
N ASP A 97 -5.76 -4.40 -10.86
CA ASP A 97 -4.31 -4.53 -10.72
C ASP A 97 -3.82 -3.60 -9.61
N PRO A 98 -3.18 -4.13 -8.55
CA PRO A 98 -2.78 -3.30 -7.42
C PRO A 98 -1.86 -2.15 -7.80
N ALA A 99 -0.90 -2.37 -8.68
CA ALA A 99 0.04 -1.33 -9.07
C ALA A 99 -0.65 -0.20 -9.83
N GLU A 100 -1.55 -0.54 -10.75
CA GLU A 100 -2.32 0.46 -11.49
C GLU A 100 -3.29 1.20 -10.60
N GLU A 101 -4.03 0.50 -9.75
CA GLU A 101 -5.00 1.12 -8.84
C GLU A 101 -4.31 2.09 -7.88
N ILE A 102 -3.18 1.70 -7.32
CA ILE A 102 -2.44 2.58 -6.41
C ILE A 102 -1.94 3.83 -7.15
N THR A 103 -1.31 3.66 -8.30
CA THR A 103 -0.68 4.80 -9.00
C THR A 103 -1.67 5.68 -9.74
N LYS A 104 -2.70 5.10 -10.35
CA LYS A 104 -3.64 5.84 -11.21
C LYS A 104 -4.90 6.30 -10.49
N THR A 105 -5.32 5.60 -9.44
CA THR A 105 -6.57 5.89 -8.75
C THR A 105 -6.36 6.44 -7.34
N ILE A 106 -5.58 5.76 -6.51
CA ILE A 106 -5.43 6.13 -5.10
C ILE A 106 -4.50 7.32 -4.92
N LEU A 107 -3.32 7.31 -5.53
CA LEU A 107 -2.38 8.43 -5.41
C LEU A 107 -2.99 9.76 -5.86
N PRO A 108 -3.66 9.85 -7.03
CA PRO A 108 -4.28 11.12 -7.44
C PRO A 108 -5.42 11.59 -6.53
N ALA A 109 -6.09 10.67 -5.85
CA ALA A 109 -7.22 10.98 -4.97
C ALA A 109 -6.79 11.32 -3.53
N THR A 110 -5.50 11.24 -3.22
CA THR A 110 -4.99 11.46 -1.86
C THR A 110 -3.92 12.54 -1.84
N SER A 111 -3.56 12.98 -0.65
CA SER A 111 -2.45 13.92 -0.44
C SER A 111 -1.14 13.20 -0.13
N ALA A 112 -1.02 11.92 -0.49
CA ALA A 112 0.19 11.15 -0.23
C ALA A 112 1.40 11.82 -0.89
N ASP A 113 2.50 11.92 -0.16
CA ASP A 113 3.75 12.50 -0.63
C ASP A 113 4.89 11.49 -0.68
N ILE A 114 4.70 10.30 -0.12
CA ILE A 114 5.59 9.16 -0.29
C ILE A 114 4.80 7.87 -0.33
N LEU A 115 5.23 6.96 -1.20
CA LEU A 115 4.65 5.61 -1.31
C LEU A 115 5.68 4.59 -0.80
N ILE A 116 5.25 3.72 0.11
CA ILE A 116 6.10 2.65 0.64
C ILE A 116 5.51 1.31 0.19
N ILE A 117 6.33 0.49 -0.44
CA ILE A 117 5.92 -0.81 -0.96
C ILE A 117 6.94 -1.88 -0.65
N GLY A 118 6.51 -3.15 -0.68
CA GLY A 118 7.41 -4.28 -0.67
C GLY A 118 8.01 -4.52 -2.05
N SER A 119 9.18 -5.09 -2.09
CA SER A 119 9.90 -5.34 -3.35
C SER A 119 9.27 -6.45 -4.19
N ARG A 120 8.49 -7.33 -3.58
CA ARG A 120 7.91 -8.52 -4.24
C ARG A 120 6.48 -8.74 -3.77
N SER A 121 5.64 -9.22 -4.70
CA SER A 121 4.31 -9.71 -4.36
C SER A 121 4.41 -11.13 -3.79
N MET A 122 3.25 -11.68 -3.39
CA MET A 122 3.14 -13.04 -2.85
C MET A 122 3.75 -14.10 -3.78
N HIS A 123 3.70 -13.89 -5.10
CA HIS A 123 4.23 -14.81 -6.11
C HIS A 123 5.56 -14.34 -6.71
N GLY A 124 6.22 -13.34 -6.12
CA GLY A 124 7.46 -12.79 -6.65
C GLY A 124 8.65 -13.73 -6.52
N ILE A 125 9.58 -13.65 -7.46
CA ILE A 125 10.82 -14.41 -7.46
C ILE A 125 11.81 -13.79 -6.48
N LYS A 126 12.40 -14.60 -5.62
CA LYS A 126 13.36 -14.13 -4.61
C LYS A 126 14.58 -13.47 -5.28
N GLY A 127 14.95 -12.30 -4.80
CA GLY A 127 16.10 -11.55 -5.29
C GLY A 127 15.79 -10.54 -6.41
N TYR A 128 14.56 -10.53 -6.93
CA TYR A 128 14.14 -9.60 -7.97
C TYR A 128 12.95 -8.77 -7.49
N PHE A 129 12.81 -7.56 -8.04
CA PHE A 129 11.59 -6.79 -7.82
C PHE A 129 10.43 -7.47 -8.53
N GLY A 130 9.27 -7.54 -7.88
CA GLY A 130 8.05 -7.99 -8.50
C GLY A 130 7.58 -7.01 -9.58
N SER A 131 6.71 -7.47 -10.47
CA SER A 131 6.16 -6.65 -11.56
C SER A 131 5.42 -5.42 -11.01
N HIS A 132 4.70 -5.57 -9.91
CA HIS A 132 3.97 -4.46 -9.27
C HIS A 132 4.93 -3.39 -8.76
N ALA A 133 6.01 -3.80 -8.07
CA ALA A 133 6.99 -2.85 -7.55
C ALA A 133 7.69 -2.11 -8.71
N THR A 134 8.07 -2.82 -9.75
CA THR A 134 8.71 -2.22 -10.93
C THR A 134 7.78 -1.19 -11.59
N TYR A 135 6.51 -1.55 -11.78
CA TYR A 135 5.52 -0.65 -12.37
C TYR A 135 5.35 0.62 -11.52
N MET A 136 5.22 0.46 -10.21
CA MET A 136 4.99 1.59 -9.31
C MET A 136 6.21 2.53 -9.26
N VAL A 137 7.42 1.98 -9.25
CA VAL A 137 8.64 2.79 -9.30
C VAL A 137 8.69 3.63 -10.58
N LYS A 138 8.31 3.07 -11.71
CA LYS A 138 8.33 3.77 -13.00
C LYS A 138 7.22 4.81 -13.13
N ASN A 139 6.05 4.56 -12.54
CA ASN A 139 4.85 5.34 -12.82
C ASN A 139 4.37 6.19 -11.65
N SER A 140 5.00 6.12 -10.49
CA SER A 140 4.61 6.94 -9.35
C SER A 140 5.00 8.41 -9.57
N PRO A 141 4.04 9.35 -9.39
CA PRO A 141 4.36 10.78 -9.47
C PRO A 141 5.03 11.32 -8.20
N ILE A 142 5.12 10.50 -7.16
CA ILE A 142 5.70 10.90 -5.87
C ILE A 142 6.89 10.00 -5.53
N SER A 143 7.62 10.39 -4.50
CA SER A 143 8.74 9.58 -3.98
C SER A 143 8.28 8.21 -3.55
N ILE A 144 9.13 7.21 -3.70
CA ILE A 144 8.80 5.83 -3.36
C ILE A 144 9.95 5.19 -2.59
N THR A 145 9.60 4.43 -1.57
CA THR A 145 10.54 3.60 -0.82
C THR A 145 10.17 2.14 -1.02
N VAL A 146 11.14 1.33 -1.41
CA VAL A 146 10.95 -0.10 -1.65
C VAL A 146 11.65 -0.87 -0.54
N ILE A 147 10.89 -1.65 0.20
CA ILE A 147 11.39 -2.47 1.31
C ILE A 147 11.64 -3.89 0.80
N LYS A 148 12.88 -4.33 0.93
CA LYS A 148 13.29 -5.67 0.51
C LYS A 148 13.12 -6.71 1.61
#